data_edf49eb797b67783aed0bef3703eb663
#
_entry.id   edf49eb797b67783aed0bef3703eb663
#
_cell.length_a   1.000
_cell.length_b   1.000
_cell.length_c   1.000
_cell.angle_alpha   90.00
_cell.angle_beta   90.00
_cell.angle_gamma   90.00
#
_symmetry.space_group_name_H-M   'P 1'
#
loop_
_entity.id
_entity.type
_entity.pdbx_description
1 polymer ?
#
loop_
_entity_poly.entity_id
_entity_poly.type
_entity_poly.pdbx_seq_one_letter_code
_entity_poly.pdbx_strand_id
1 'polypeptide(L)'
;MSQENISHGLPGIPFEARRLTLFLTACSVFALIAWVWPAPEGLSSQGQRAIALMAAAVIVWVFEVFPLAVAAMLMTVVQPLAGVTTFQTALGNFANPIVFFVFGMFCFTLAFTRTGFSERVALWISLIAQGSPARLLLCFIAGGTVISMFM
;
A
#
# COMPACT_ATOMS: atom_id res chain seq x y z
N MET A 1 17.44 9.50 -24.29
CA MET A 1 16.32 8.54 -24.37
C MET A 1 15.14 9.19 -23.70
N SER A 2 14.18 9.64 -24.50
CA SER A 2 13.01 10.39 -24.06
C SER A 2 12.10 9.46 -23.23
N GLN A 3 11.82 9.86 -22.01
CA GLN A 3 10.76 9.27 -21.20
C GLN A 3 9.44 9.57 -21.91
N GLU A 4 8.91 8.58 -22.57
CA GLU A 4 7.60 8.64 -23.21
C GLU A 4 6.55 8.70 -22.11
N ASN A 5 6.02 9.89 -21.91
CA ASN A 5 4.97 10.24 -20.95
C ASN A 5 3.67 9.55 -21.39
N ILE A 6 3.43 8.33 -20.90
CA ILE A 6 2.16 7.63 -21.11
C ILE A 6 1.12 8.31 -20.22
N SER A 7 0.57 9.42 -20.71
CA SER A 7 -0.56 10.11 -20.09
C SER A 7 -1.85 9.36 -20.39
N HIS A 8 -2.17 8.34 -19.59
CA HIS A 8 -3.54 7.85 -19.48
C HIS A 8 -4.37 8.84 -18.65
N GLY A 9 -4.59 10.04 -19.16
CA GLY A 9 -5.42 11.08 -18.56
C GLY A 9 -6.61 11.40 -19.44
N LEU A 10 -7.76 11.64 -18.83
CA LEU A 10 -8.91 12.25 -19.49
C LEU A 10 -8.46 13.53 -20.22
N PRO A 11 -8.87 13.75 -21.48
CA PRO A 11 -8.42 14.90 -22.27
C PRO A 11 -8.86 16.20 -21.60
N GLY A 12 -7.91 17.04 -21.23
CA GLY A 12 -8.16 18.44 -20.86
C GLY A 12 -7.81 18.89 -19.44
N ILE A 13 -7.43 17.99 -18.51
CA ILE A 13 -7.07 18.40 -17.14
C ILE A 13 -5.57 18.22 -16.93
N PRO A 14 -4.79 19.27 -16.57
CA PRO A 14 -3.37 19.14 -16.26
C PRO A 14 -3.20 18.18 -15.06
N PHE A 15 -2.15 17.38 -15.07
CA PHE A 15 -1.86 16.32 -14.09
C PHE A 15 -1.93 16.82 -12.63
N GLU A 16 -1.48 18.02 -12.38
CA GLU A 16 -1.56 18.71 -11.08
C GLU A 16 -3.01 18.99 -10.65
N ALA A 17 -3.84 19.47 -11.57
CA ALA A 17 -5.24 19.76 -11.28
C ALA A 17 -6.04 18.50 -11.00
N ARG A 18 -5.73 17.38 -11.67
CA ARG A 18 -6.36 16.09 -11.40
C ARG A 18 -6.04 15.58 -9.99
N ARG A 19 -4.78 15.69 -9.55
CA ARG A 19 -4.40 15.31 -8.17
C ARG A 19 -5.12 16.16 -7.13
N LEU A 20 -5.21 17.47 -7.38
CA LEU A 20 -5.90 18.39 -6.49
C LEU A 20 -7.40 18.06 -6.40
N THR A 21 -8.06 17.80 -7.53
CA THR A 21 -9.48 17.41 -7.54
C THR A 21 -9.72 16.10 -6.80
N LEU A 22 -8.87 15.10 -6.99
CA LEU A 22 -8.97 13.82 -6.28
C LEU A 22 -8.71 13.96 -4.78
N PHE A 23 -7.80 14.83 -4.39
CA PHE A 23 -7.56 15.13 -2.98
C PHE A 23 -8.77 15.84 -2.35
N LEU A 24 -9.34 16.82 -3.05
CA LEU A 24 -10.54 17.52 -2.61
C LEU A 24 -11.76 16.56 -2.52
N THR A 25 -11.89 15.62 -3.45
CA THR A 25 -12.94 14.59 -3.37
C THR A 25 -12.73 13.67 -2.16
N ALA A 26 -11.52 13.26 -1.84
CA ALA A 26 -11.24 12.47 -0.65
C ALA A 26 -11.58 13.24 0.64
N CYS A 27 -11.22 14.53 0.70
CA CYS A 27 -11.57 15.41 1.82
C CYS A 27 -13.09 15.61 1.95
N SER A 28 -13.80 15.79 0.82
CA SER A 28 -15.26 15.96 0.83
C SER A 28 -15.97 14.68 1.26
N VAL A 29 -15.54 13.51 0.81
CA VAL A 29 -16.08 12.22 1.25
C VAL A 29 -15.85 12.02 2.75
N PHE A 30 -14.65 12.34 3.25
CA PHE A 30 -14.39 12.30 4.67
C PHE A 30 -15.34 13.19 5.47
N ALA A 31 -15.47 14.46 5.09
CA ALA A 31 -16.33 15.43 5.78
C ALA A 31 -17.81 15.00 5.73
N LEU A 32 -18.27 14.46 4.60
CA LEU A 32 -19.64 14.02 4.39
C LEU A 32 -19.98 12.83 5.31
N ILE A 33 -19.10 11.84 5.39
CA ILE A 33 -19.30 10.66 6.25
C ILE A 33 -19.11 11.02 7.72
N ALA A 34 -18.12 11.86 8.05
CA ALA A 34 -17.80 12.16 9.44
C ALA A 34 -18.81 13.08 10.13
N TRP A 35 -19.46 14.00 9.39
CA TRP A 35 -20.30 15.04 9.97
C TRP A 35 -21.74 15.12 9.44
N VAL A 36 -21.99 14.73 8.18
CA VAL A 36 -23.30 14.84 7.56
C VAL A 36 -24.10 13.56 7.71
N TRP A 37 -23.45 12.40 7.64
CA TRP A 37 -24.14 11.13 7.75
C TRP A 37 -24.49 10.83 9.22
N PRO A 38 -25.78 10.59 9.57
CA PRO A 38 -26.14 10.20 10.94
C PRO A 38 -25.49 8.86 11.29
N ALA A 39 -24.88 8.79 12.48
CA ALA A 39 -24.24 7.55 12.93
C ALA A 39 -25.29 6.43 13.00
N PRO A 40 -25.05 5.26 12.40
CA PRO A 40 -25.91 4.09 12.57
C PRO A 40 -26.04 3.71 14.04
N GLU A 41 -27.21 3.18 14.43
CA GLU A 41 -27.42 2.72 15.80
C GLU A 41 -26.37 1.68 16.20
N GLY A 42 -25.65 1.95 17.29
CA GLY A 42 -24.55 1.11 17.80
C GLY A 42 -23.14 1.51 17.37
N LEU A 43 -22.95 2.49 16.48
CA LEU A 43 -21.63 2.98 16.09
C LEU A 43 -21.24 4.22 16.90
N SER A 44 -20.07 4.19 17.54
CA SER A 44 -19.54 5.38 18.22
C SER A 44 -19.13 6.45 17.21
N SER A 45 -19.20 7.73 17.62
CA SER A 45 -18.74 8.85 16.77
C SER A 45 -17.27 8.71 16.33
N GLN A 46 -16.44 8.10 17.17
CA GLN A 46 -15.06 7.76 16.86
C GLN A 46 -14.94 6.68 15.78
N GLY A 47 -15.77 5.64 15.85
CA GLY A 47 -15.85 4.59 14.84
C GLY A 47 -16.31 5.12 13.48
N GLN A 48 -17.29 6.03 13.47
CA GLN A 48 -17.74 6.68 12.24
C GLN A 48 -16.63 7.50 11.58
N ARG A 49 -15.87 8.27 12.34
CA ARG A 49 -14.71 9.03 11.82
C ARG A 49 -13.61 8.09 11.30
N ALA A 50 -13.41 6.95 11.95
CA ALA A 50 -12.46 5.94 11.47
C ALA A 50 -12.88 5.36 10.10
N ILE A 51 -14.17 5.05 9.91
CA ILE A 51 -14.70 4.60 8.62
C ILE A 51 -14.58 5.69 7.56
N ALA A 52 -14.88 6.94 7.90
CA ALA A 52 -14.73 8.09 7.01
C ALA A 52 -13.27 8.24 6.54
N LEU A 53 -12.32 8.12 7.47
CA LEU A 53 -10.90 8.21 7.16
C LEU A 53 -10.42 7.04 6.30
N MET A 54 -10.93 5.83 6.56
CA MET A 54 -10.63 4.65 5.76
C MET A 54 -11.13 4.83 4.32
N ALA A 55 -12.35 5.34 4.11
CA ALA A 55 -12.88 5.63 2.78
C ALA A 55 -12.02 6.66 2.03
N ALA A 56 -11.61 7.74 2.70
CA ALA A 56 -10.71 8.73 2.13
C ALA A 56 -9.34 8.14 1.79
N ALA A 57 -8.78 7.29 2.64
CA ALA A 57 -7.51 6.60 2.40
C ALA A 57 -7.57 5.71 1.16
N VAL A 58 -8.66 4.95 0.98
CA VAL A 58 -8.86 4.10 -0.20
C VAL A 58 -8.87 4.96 -1.47
N ILE A 59 -9.55 6.10 -1.48
CA ILE A 59 -9.56 7.02 -2.62
C ILE A 59 -8.13 7.49 -2.93
N VAL A 60 -7.40 7.96 -1.92
CA VAL A 60 -6.02 8.46 -2.09
C VAL A 60 -5.09 7.37 -2.63
N TRP A 61 -5.25 6.12 -2.21
CA TRP A 61 -4.41 4.99 -2.65
C TRP A 61 -4.79 4.48 -4.04
N VAL A 62 -6.07 4.27 -4.31
CA VAL A 62 -6.54 3.74 -5.60
C VAL A 62 -6.23 4.69 -6.75
N PHE A 63 -6.33 5.99 -6.51
CA PHE A 63 -6.04 7.01 -7.52
C PHE A 63 -4.59 7.50 -7.49
N GLU A 64 -3.73 6.93 -6.63
CA GLU A 64 -2.31 7.29 -6.51
C GLU A 64 -2.09 8.82 -6.41
N VAL A 65 -2.92 9.49 -5.60
CA VAL A 65 -2.85 10.95 -5.42
C VAL A 65 -1.48 11.38 -4.91
N PHE A 66 -0.92 10.61 -3.99
CA PHE A 66 0.43 10.76 -3.44
C PHE A 66 1.23 9.45 -3.54
N PRO A 67 2.58 9.51 -3.51
CA PRO A 67 3.40 8.32 -3.30
C PRO A 67 2.94 7.58 -2.03
N LEU A 68 2.89 6.25 -2.08
CA LEU A 68 2.32 5.40 -1.02
C LEU A 68 2.87 5.75 0.38
N ALA A 69 4.18 5.97 0.49
CA ALA A 69 4.81 6.33 1.76
C ALA A 69 4.31 7.68 2.31
N VAL A 70 4.15 8.68 1.43
CA VAL A 70 3.64 10.01 1.81
C VAL A 70 2.17 9.92 2.23
N ALA A 71 1.36 9.17 1.48
CA ALA A 71 -0.04 8.93 1.80
C ALA A 71 -0.19 8.24 3.17
N ALA A 72 0.62 7.21 3.45
CA ALA A 72 0.60 6.50 4.73
C ALA A 72 0.97 7.42 5.91
N MET A 73 2.02 8.23 5.77
CA MET A 73 2.40 9.19 6.80
C MET A 73 1.33 10.27 7.02
N LEU A 74 0.76 10.79 5.93
CA LEU A 74 -0.33 11.78 6.01
C LEU A 74 -1.53 11.20 6.78
N MET A 75 -1.95 9.98 6.43
CA MET A 75 -3.08 9.31 7.09
C MET A 75 -2.80 9.06 8.58
N THR A 76 -1.57 8.76 8.96
CA THR A 76 -1.19 8.59 10.38
C THR A 76 -1.33 9.90 11.16
N VAL A 77 -0.96 11.03 10.57
CA VAL A 77 -1.10 12.35 11.21
C VAL A 77 -2.56 12.80 11.24
N VAL A 78 -3.33 12.49 10.22
CA VAL A 78 -4.75 12.87 10.14
C VAL A 78 -5.61 12.11 11.16
N GLN A 79 -5.27 10.87 11.53
CA GLN A 79 -6.01 10.09 12.53
C GLN A 79 -6.25 10.83 13.86
N PRO A 80 -5.22 11.34 14.55
CA PRO A 80 -5.42 12.08 15.78
C PRO A 80 -6.09 13.45 15.58
N LEU A 81 -5.84 14.13 14.46
CA LEU A 81 -6.50 15.39 14.13
C LEU A 81 -7.99 15.21 13.88
N ALA A 82 -8.40 14.10 13.30
CA ALA A 82 -9.79 13.70 13.11
C ALA A 82 -10.45 13.17 14.40
N GLY A 83 -9.69 13.02 15.49
CA GLY A 83 -10.20 12.49 16.77
C GLY A 83 -10.50 10.98 16.72
N VAL A 84 -9.85 10.24 15.81
CA VAL A 84 -9.98 8.77 15.71
C VAL A 84 -9.12 8.09 16.78
N THR A 85 -7.92 8.62 17.04
CA THR A 85 -6.99 8.07 18.03
C THR A 85 -6.13 9.17 18.64
N THR A 86 -5.25 8.84 19.59
CA THR A 86 -4.27 9.79 20.12
C THR A 86 -2.99 9.79 19.29
N PHE A 87 -2.23 10.90 19.32
CA PHE A 87 -0.94 10.96 18.63
C PHE A 87 0.03 9.87 19.09
N GLN A 88 0.02 9.57 20.39
CA GLN A 88 0.87 8.53 20.95
C GLN A 88 0.52 7.15 20.38
N THR A 89 -0.75 6.84 20.27
CA THR A 89 -1.22 5.56 19.71
C THR A 89 -0.95 5.50 18.20
N ALA A 90 -1.23 6.57 17.46
CA ALA A 90 -1.01 6.61 16.00
C ALA A 90 0.47 6.41 15.66
N LEU A 91 1.38 7.11 16.34
CA LEU A 91 2.82 6.98 16.14
C LEU A 91 3.38 5.68 16.74
N GLY A 92 2.82 5.21 17.86
CA GLY A 92 3.21 3.95 18.50
C GLY A 92 3.03 2.73 17.60
N ASN A 93 2.10 2.79 16.64
CA ASN A 93 1.91 1.74 15.66
C ASN A 93 3.13 1.53 14.74
N PHE A 94 3.95 2.56 14.52
CA PHE A 94 5.21 2.43 13.80
C PHE A 94 6.30 1.68 14.60
N ALA A 95 6.21 1.72 15.93
CA ALA A 95 7.11 0.99 16.82
C ALA A 95 6.68 -0.48 17.05
N ASN A 96 5.70 -0.98 16.28
CA ASN A 96 5.25 -2.35 16.37
C ASN A 96 6.34 -3.32 15.87
N PRO A 97 6.62 -4.43 16.59
CA PRO A 97 7.58 -5.45 16.16
C PRO A 97 7.37 -5.96 14.73
N ILE A 98 6.10 -6.02 14.26
CA ILE A 98 5.75 -6.41 12.89
C ILE A 98 6.36 -5.46 11.85
N VAL A 99 6.38 -4.15 12.11
CA VAL A 99 6.97 -3.15 11.20
C VAL A 99 8.48 -3.40 11.07
N PHE A 100 9.17 -3.65 12.18
CA PHE A 100 10.61 -3.98 12.17
C PHE A 100 10.88 -5.32 11.49
N PHE A 101 10.02 -6.31 11.67
CA PHE A 101 10.12 -7.58 10.96
C PHE A 101 10.01 -7.38 9.44
N VAL A 102 8.98 -6.66 8.96
CA VAL A 102 8.81 -6.34 7.54
C VAL A 102 10.01 -5.55 6.99
N PHE A 103 10.52 -4.59 7.76
CA PHE A 103 11.74 -3.86 7.39
C PHE A 103 12.96 -4.79 7.25
N GLY A 104 13.14 -5.73 8.18
CA GLY A 104 14.15 -6.77 8.08
C GLY A 104 14.02 -7.61 6.81
N MET A 105 12.78 -8.00 6.44
CA MET A 105 12.52 -8.72 5.19
C MET A 105 12.89 -7.91 3.94
N PHE A 106 12.64 -6.61 3.93
CA PHE A 106 13.12 -5.75 2.83
C PHE A 106 14.64 -5.71 2.74
N CYS A 107 15.34 -5.64 3.87
CA CYS A 107 16.80 -5.71 3.90
C CYS A 107 17.31 -7.06 3.34
N PHE A 108 16.67 -8.16 3.69
CA PHE A 108 16.97 -9.49 3.13
C PHE A 108 16.75 -9.54 1.61
N THR A 109 15.62 -9.06 1.14
CA THR A 109 15.31 -9.00 -0.29
C THR A 109 16.35 -8.17 -1.06
N LEU A 110 16.74 -7.03 -0.51
CA LEU A 110 17.78 -6.19 -1.09
C LEU A 110 19.15 -6.90 -1.12
N ALA A 111 19.50 -7.62 -0.06
CA ALA A 111 20.74 -8.41 -0.02
C ALA A 111 20.74 -9.51 -1.08
N PHE A 112 19.63 -10.24 -1.25
CA PHE A 112 19.51 -11.30 -2.27
C PHE A 112 19.63 -10.76 -3.69
N THR A 113 19.00 -9.61 -3.98
CA THR A 113 19.10 -8.98 -5.29
C THR A 113 20.52 -8.43 -5.55
N ARG A 114 21.14 -7.81 -4.55
CA ARG A 114 22.50 -7.25 -4.68
C ARG A 114 23.59 -8.30 -4.82
N THR A 115 23.44 -9.47 -4.20
CA THR A 115 24.40 -10.58 -4.27
C THR A 115 24.23 -11.46 -5.50
N GLY A 116 23.20 -11.22 -6.34
CA GLY A 116 22.86 -12.07 -7.48
C GLY A 116 22.33 -13.46 -7.08
N PHE A 117 21.96 -13.63 -5.80
CA PHE A 117 21.44 -14.90 -5.31
C PHE A 117 20.12 -15.26 -5.99
N SER A 118 19.24 -14.28 -6.17
CA SER A 118 17.96 -14.48 -6.86
C SER A 118 18.14 -14.98 -8.30
N GLU A 119 19.13 -14.48 -9.03
CA GLU A 119 19.45 -14.91 -10.39
C GLU A 119 19.96 -16.37 -10.40
N ARG A 120 20.82 -16.74 -9.45
CA ARG A 120 21.32 -18.10 -9.33
C ARG A 120 20.21 -19.09 -9.03
N VAL A 121 19.29 -18.75 -8.12
CA VAL A 121 18.12 -19.57 -7.81
C VAL A 121 17.23 -19.72 -9.03
N ALA A 122 16.97 -18.63 -9.77
CA ALA A 122 16.17 -18.66 -11.00
C ALA A 122 16.81 -19.56 -12.08
N LEU A 123 18.11 -19.47 -12.27
CA LEU A 123 18.85 -20.35 -13.18
C LEU A 123 18.76 -21.81 -12.74
N TRP A 124 18.93 -22.11 -11.48
CA TRP A 124 18.80 -23.46 -10.92
C TRP A 124 17.41 -24.05 -11.19
N ILE A 125 16.37 -23.27 -10.91
CA ILE A 125 14.98 -23.67 -11.19
C ILE A 125 14.78 -23.93 -12.70
N SER A 126 15.33 -23.07 -13.54
CA SER A 126 15.24 -23.22 -15.01
C SER A 126 15.93 -24.48 -15.49
N LEU A 127 17.08 -24.84 -14.93
CA LEU A 127 17.79 -26.09 -15.25
C LEU A 127 17.00 -27.33 -14.84
N ILE A 128 16.40 -27.33 -13.66
CA ILE A 128 15.53 -28.43 -13.18
C ILE A 128 14.28 -28.58 -14.04
N ALA A 129 13.72 -27.46 -14.52
CA ALA A 129 12.51 -27.45 -15.34
C ALA A 129 12.72 -28.00 -16.76
N GLN A 130 13.97 -28.16 -17.22
CA GLN A 130 14.32 -28.75 -18.55
C GLN A 130 13.54 -28.13 -19.71
N GLY A 131 13.29 -26.81 -19.68
CA GLY A 131 12.60 -26.09 -20.77
C GLY A 131 11.08 -26.33 -20.85
N SER A 132 10.48 -27.10 -19.95
CA SER A 132 9.02 -27.30 -19.92
C SER A 132 8.35 -26.22 -19.11
N PRO A 133 7.43 -25.40 -19.69
CA PRO A 133 6.72 -24.34 -18.97
C PRO A 133 5.94 -24.85 -17.75
N ALA A 134 5.33 -26.02 -17.87
CA ALA A 134 4.55 -26.63 -16.79
C ALA A 134 5.43 -27.03 -15.59
N ARG A 135 6.61 -27.60 -15.86
CA ARG A 135 7.57 -27.95 -14.78
C ARG A 135 8.13 -26.69 -14.11
N LEU A 136 8.42 -25.66 -14.89
CA LEU A 136 8.90 -24.38 -14.39
C LEU A 136 7.87 -23.75 -13.44
N LEU A 137 6.59 -23.75 -13.83
CA LEU A 137 5.49 -23.28 -12.97
C LEU A 137 5.38 -24.09 -11.68
N LEU A 138 5.45 -25.42 -11.77
CA LEU A 138 5.42 -26.32 -10.62
C LEU A 138 6.59 -26.06 -9.65
N CYS A 139 7.80 -25.88 -10.16
CA CYS A 139 8.97 -25.57 -9.33
C CYS A 139 8.84 -24.22 -8.61
N PHE A 140 8.29 -23.19 -9.28
CA PHE A 140 8.03 -21.90 -8.63
C PHE A 140 6.95 -22.01 -7.56
N ILE A 141 5.84 -22.70 -7.83
CA ILE A 141 4.77 -22.89 -6.85
C ILE A 141 5.28 -23.70 -5.66
N ALA A 142 5.96 -24.81 -5.89
CA ALA A 142 6.51 -25.67 -4.85
C ALA A 142 7.55 -24.92 -4.01
N GLY A 143 8.50 -24.22 -4.65
CA GLY A 143 9.51 -23.41 -3.97
C GLY A 143 8.90 -22.27 -3.14
N GLY A 144 7.94 -21.55 -3.71
CA GLY A 144 7.22 -20.51 -3.01
C GLY A 144 6.41 -21.03 -1.81
N THR A 145 5.76 -22.18 -1.96
CA THR A 145 5.01 -22.83 -0.88
C THR A 145 5.93 -23.27 0.26
N VAL A 146 7.07 -23.89 -0.07
CA VAL A 146 8.06 -24.31 0.94
C VAL A 146 8.61 -23.09 1.69
N ILE A 147 8.99 -22.03 1.00
CA ILE A 147 9.48 -20.80 1.64
C ILE A 147 8.38 -20.19 2.53
N SER A 148 7.14 -20.14 2.05
CA SER A 148 6.02 -19.61 2.81
C SER A 148 5.68 -20.44 4.08
N MET A 149 5.99 -21.74 4.07
CA MET A 149 5.76 -22.60 5.24
C MET A 149 6.76 -22.31 6.38
N PHE A 150 7.96 -21.79 6.05
CA PHE A 150 8.97 -21.43 7.06
C PHE A 150 8.89 -19.96 7.53
N MET A 151 8.01 -19.16 6.93
CA MET A 151 7.85 -17.74 7.18
C MET A 151 6.55 -17.43 7.94
#